data_2495762a50c4d3c2f4378df4872b9d3f
#
_entry.id   2495762a50c4d3c2f4378df4872b9d3f
#
_cell.length_a   1.000
_cell.length_b   1.000
_cell.length_c   1.000
_cell.angle_alpha   90.00
_cell.angle_beta   90.00
_cell.angle_gamma   90.00
#
_symmetry.space_group_name_H-M   'P 1'
#
loop_
_entity.id
_entity.type
_entity.pdbx_description
1 polymer ?
#
loop_
_entity_poly.entity_id
_entity_poly.type
_entity_poly.pdbx_seq_one_letter_code
_entity_poly.pdbx_strand_id
1 'polypeptide(L)'
;RQNIYGARTIAGLTVDAIAGQIPELGKYVRHYDYVVAQDGTGDFFTVQEAINAVPDFRKNVRTTILVRKGTYKEKIIIPESKINISLIGEDGAVLTNDDFANKKNVFGENMGTSGSSSCYIYAPDFYAENITFENSAGPVGQAVACFVSADRAFFKNCRFLGYQDTLYTYGKQSRQYYEDCYIEGTVDFIFGWSVAVFNRCHIHSKRDGYVTAPSTDQGKKFGYVFYDCQLTVDPEVAKVYLSRPWRPYAQAVFIRCELGKHILPEGWNNWGKKEAEKTVFYAEYTSRGEGANPKARAAFSHQLKNLKGYEIETVLAGEDGWNPVKNGNRMVEVKR
;
A
#
# COMPACT_ATOMS: atom_id res chain seq x y z
N ARG A 1 32.81 -16.25 -5.16
CA ARG A 1 31.45 -16.84 -5.13
C ARG A 1 30.62 -16.16 -6.21
N GLN A 2 30.97 -16.37 -7.47
CA GLN A 2 30.08 -16.09 -8.60
C GLN A 2 29.12 -17.26 -8.67
N ASN A 3 28.17 -17.18 -8.06
CA ASN A 3 26.79 -16.94 -8.36
C ASN A 3 26.15 -18.06 -9.13
N ILE A 4 25.87 -19.14 -8.41
CA ILE A 4 24.77 -20.07 -8.74
C ILE A 4 23.56 -19.28 -9.26
N TYR A 5 23.26 -18.11 -8.72
CA TYR A 5 22.16 -17.21 -9.13
C TYR A 5 22.37 -16.61 -10.53
N GLY A 6 23.54 -16.04 -10.79
CA GLY A 6 23.85 -15.52 -12.13
C GLY A 6 23.82 -16.61 -13.20
N ALA A 7 24.35 -17.80 -12.90
CA ALA A 7 24.31 -18.93 -13.81
C ALA A 7 22.88 -19.42 -14.07
N ARG A 8 22.03 -19.52 -13.06
CA ARG A 8 20.61 -19.91 -13.20
C ARG A 8 19.82 -18.87 -13.99
N THR A 9 20.05 -17.58 -13.75
CA THR A 9 19.39 -16.49 -14.49
C THR A 9 19.80 -16.50 -15.95
N ILE A 10 21.08 -16.66 -16.25
CA ILE A 10 21.60 -16.77 -17.64
C ILE A 10 21.02 -18.01 -18.32
N ALA A 11 21.02 -19.15 -17.66
CA ALA A 11 20.44 -20.38 -18.21
C ALA A 11 18.94 -20.21 -18.49
N GLY A 12 18.18 -19.57 -17.60
CA GLY A 12 16.77 -19.25 -17.82
C GLY A 12 16.55 -18.36 -19.04
N LEU A 13 17.28 -17.26 -19.15
CA LEU A 13 17.20 -16.35 -20.31
C LEU A 13 17.56 -17.05 -21.63
N THR A 14 18.51 -18.00 -21.62
CA THR A 14 18.88 -18.76 -22.78
C THR A 14 17.77 -19.74 -23.20
N VAL A 15 17.12 -20.39 -22.21
CA VAL A 15 15.96 -21.27 -22.47
C VAL A 15 14.79 -20.46 -23.05
N ASP A 16 14.50 -19.27 -22.50
CA ASP A 16 13.42 -18.42 -23.01
C ASP A 16 13.68 -17.97 -24.46
N ALA A 17 14.92 -17.59 -24.78
CA ALA A 17 15.32 -17.22 -26.15
C ALA A 17 15.17 -18.36 -27.15
N ILE A 18 15.53 -19.59 -26.75
CA ILE A 18 15.39 -20.78 -27.58
C ILE A 18 13.91 -21.20 -27.70
N ALA A 19 13.16 -21.16 -26.60
CA ALA A 19 11.76 -21.55 -26.57
C ALA A 19 10.89 -20.65 -27.47
N GLY A 20 11.27 -19.37 -27.63
CA GLY A 20 10.61 -18.46 -28.57
C GLY A 20 10.74 -18.87 -30.04
N GLN A 21 11.70 -19.74 -30.39
CA GLN A 21 11.94 -20.23 -31.73
C GLN A 21 11.41 -21.66 -31.97
N ILE A 22 11.14 -22.41 -30.92
CA ILE A 22 10.70 -23.83 -30.99
C ILE A 22 9.39 -23.96 -30.19
N PRO A 23 8.22 -24.08 -30.85
CA PRO A 23 6.92 -24.12 -30.20
C PRO A 23 6.76 -25.19 -29.10
N GLU A 24 7.38 -26.34 -29.25
CA GLU A 24 7.32 -27.41 -28.26
C GLU A 24 8.01 -27.04 -26.92
N LEU A 25 8.93 -26.08 -26.95
CA LEU A 25 9.61 -25.57 -25.75
C LEU A 25 8.84 -24.42 -25.07
N GLY A 26 7.72 -23.97 -25.62
CA GLY A 26 6.91 -22.88 -25.07
C GLY A 26 6.50 -23.10 -23.62
N LYS A 27 6.37 -24.37 -23.17
CA LYS A 27 6.10 -24.71 -21.76
C LYS A 27 7.24 -24.36 -20.78
N TYR A 28 8.44 -24.08 -21.32
CA TYR A 28 9.61 -23.66 -20.51
C TYR A 28 9.86 -22.16 -20.54
N VAL A 29 9.04 -21.38 -21.29
CA VAL A 29 9.16 -19.93 -21.33
C VAL A 29 8.87 -19.37 -19.94
N ARG A 30 9.78 -18.54 -19.46
CA ARG A 30 9.60 -17.84 -18.18
C ARG A 30 8.57 -16.73 -18.33
N HIS A 31 7.59 -16.75 -17.46
CA HIS A 31 6.58 -15.69 -17.37
C HIS A 31 7.04 -14.48 -16.55
N TYR A 32 8.12 -14.62 -15.76
CA TYR A 32 8.68 -13.57 -14.88
C TYR A 32 10.17 -13.42 -15.14
N ASP A 33 10.70 -12.18 -14.97
CA ASP A 33 12.14 -11.94 -15.12
C ASP A 33 12.94 -12.65 -14.01
N TYR A 34 12.39 -12.65 -12.78
CA TYR A 34 12.98 -13.32 -11.62
C TYR A 34 11.94 -14.08 -10.82
N VAL A 35 12.39 -15.15 -10.16
CA VAL A 35 11.60 -15.96 -9.25
C VAL A 35 12.31 -16.04 -7.90
N VAL A 36 11.62 -15.68 -6.82
CA VAL A 36 12.08 -15.82 -5.43
C VAL A 36 11.41 -17.04 -4.82
N ALA A 37 12.20 -17.97 -4.27
CA ALA A 37 11.71 -19.18 -3.61
C ALA A 37 12.66 -19.64 -2.52
N GLN A 38 12.15 -19.80 -1.29
CA GLN A 38 12.95 -20.20 -0.12
C GLN A 38 13.48 -21.65 -0.21
N ASP A 39 12.82 -22.49 -1.01
CA ASP A 39 13.20 -23.89 -1.23
C ASP A 39 14.31 -24.08 -2.28
N GLY A 40 14.80 -22.97 -2.86
CA GLY A 40 15.86 -22.98 -3.89
C GLY A 40 15.39 -23.32 -5.29
N THR A 41 14.08 -23.41 -5.55
CA THR A 41 13.53 -23.62 -6.91
C THR A 41 13.48 -22.34 -7.73
N GLY A 42 13.69 -21.16 -7.09
CA GLY A 42 13.77 -19.87 -7.75
C GLY A 42 15.19 -19.43 -8.10
N ASP A 43 15.31 -18.21 -8.61
CA ASP A 43 16.60 -17.56 -8.90
C ASP A 43 17.26 -17.01 -7.64
N PHE A 44 16.44 -16.62 -6.64
CA PHE A 44 16.86 -16.02 -5.39
C PHE A 44 16.14 -16.67 -4.22
N PHE A 45 16.78 -16.68 -3.04
CA PHE A 45 16.17 -17.13 -1.79
C PHE A 45 15.41 -16.02 -1.08
N THR A 46 15.85 -14.77 -1.27
CA THR A 46 15.29 -13.60 -0.61
C THR A 46 14.74 -12.59 -1.63
N VAL A 47 13.74 -11.83 -1.19
CA VAL A 47 13.13 -10.80 -2.03
C VAL A 47 14.10 -9.65 -2.26
N GLN A 48 14.89 -9.29 -1.23
CA GLN A 48 15.85 -8.20 -1.36
C GLN A 48 16.97 -8.54 -2.37
N GLU A 49 17.43 -9.80 -2.46
CA GLU A 49 18.40 -10.21 -3.48
C GLU A 49 17.85 -10.03 -4.89
N ALA A 50 16.59 -10.42 -5.13
CA ALA A 50 15.95 -10.24 -6.43
C ALA A 50 15.81 -8.76 -6.79
N ILE A 51 15.41 -7.89 -5.85
CA ILE A 51 15.34 -6.45 -6.04
C ILE A 51 16.70 -5.87 -6.38
N ASN A 52 17.75 -6.28 -5.66
CA ASN A 52 19.12 -5.82 -5.91
C ASN A 52 19.64 -6.20 -7.32
N ALA A 53 19.19 -7.33 -7.84
CA ALA A 53 19.56 -7.82 -9.17
C ALA A 53 18.87 -7.06 -10.32
N VAL A 54 17.77 -6.33 -10.05
CA VAL A 54 17.12 -5.50 -11.08
C VAL A 54 18.06 -4.37 -11.49
N PRO A 55 18.30 -4.16 -12.80
CA PRO A 55 19.10 -3.03 -13.27
C PRO A 55 18.48 -1.67 -12.86
N ASP A 56 19.35 -0.74 -12.45
CA ASP A 56 18.92 0.61 -12.12
C ASP A 56 18.43 1.39 -13.36
N PHE A 57 17.46 2.27 -13.15
CA PHE A 57 16.92 3.20 -14.17
C PHE A 57 16.42 2.52 -15.46
N ARG A 58 15.87 1.31 -15.36
CA ARG A 58 15.32 0.55 -16.49
C ARG A 58 13.97 1.16 -16.95
N LYS A 59 14.02 2.12 -17.89
CA LYS A 59 12.86 2.93 -18.29
C LYS A 59 11.87 2.26 -19.25
N ASN A 60 12.37 1.42 -20.15
CA ASN A 60 11.60 0.98 -21.32
C ASN A 60 10.85 -0.36 -21.12
N VAL A 61 11.20 -1.11 -20.09
CA VAL A 61 10.62 -2.43 -19.82
C VAL A 61 10.42 -2.58 -18.33
N ARG A 62 9.25 -3.07 -17.94
CA ARG A 62 8.94 -3.45 -16.57
C ARG A 62 9.69 -4.71 -16.18
N THR A 63 10.24 -4.74 -14.97
CA THR A 63 10.82 -5.95 -14.40
C THR A 63 9.81 -6.62 -13.50
N THR A 64 9.56 -7.91 -13.73
CA THR A 64 8.58 -8.69 -12.96
C THR A 64 9.29 -9.72 -12.08
N ILE A 65 8.97 -9.73 -10.80
CA ILE A 65 9.50 -10.65 -9.81
C ILE A 65 8.33 -11.48 -9.24
N LEU A 66 8.36 -12.79 -9.46
CA LEU A 66 7.46 -13.71 -8.79
C LEU A 66 8.01 -14.03 -7.39
N VAL A 67 7.21 -13.83 -6.38
CA VAL A 67 7.50 -14.25 -4.99
C VAL A 67 6.66 -15.49 -4.69
N ARG A 68 7.32 -16.64 -4.59
CA ARG A 68 6.67 -17.91 -4.26
C ARG A 68 6.08 -17.84 -2.85
N LYS A 69 5.10 -18.73 -2.59
CA LYS A 69 4.54 -18.90 -1.26
C LYS A 69 5.63 -19.08 -0.21
N GLY A 70 5.54 -18.32 0.88
CA GLY A 70 6.52 -18.37 1.99
C GLY A 70 6.46 -17.12 2.84
N THR A 71 7.06 -17.18 4.04
CA THR A 71 7.22 -16.04 4.93
C THR A 71 8.65 -15.53 4.87
N TYR A 72 8.84 -14.41 4.21
CA TYR A 72 10.13 -13.75 4.00
C TYR A 72 10.34 -12.72 5.11
N LYS A 73 11.08 -13.11 6.15
CA LYS A 73 11.40 -12.20 7.26
C LYS A 73 12.62 -11.36 6.90
N GLU A 74 12.37 -10.25 6.22
CA GLU A 74 13.36 -9.34 5.68
C GLU A 74 12.93 -7.89 5.88
N LYS A 75 13.90 -6.99 6.03
CA LYS A 75 13.67 -5.55 5.88
C LYS A 75 13.90 -5.18 4.41
N ILE A 76 12.83 -4.98 3.68
CA ILE A 76 12.87 -4.80 2.23
C ILE A 76 12.97 -3.32 1.88
N ILE A 77 13.90 -2.98 1.01
CA ILE A 77 14.07 -1.62 0.48
C ILE A 77 14.08 -1.68 -1.05
N ILE A 78 13.10 -1.02 -1.68
CA ILE A 78 13.04 -0.84 -3.12
C ILE A 78 13.45 0.61 -3.42
N PRO A 79 14.72 0.88 -3.74
CA PRO A 79 15.24 2.22 -3.90
C PRO A 79 14.69 2.91 -5.15
N GLU A 80 14.75 4.23 -5.18
CA GLU A 80 14.20 5.07 -6.26
C GLU A 80 14.75 4.72 -7.65
N SER A 81 15.97 4.18 -7.72
CA SER A 81 16.58 3.74 -8.98
C SER A 81 15.93 2.52 -9.61
N LYS A 82 15.17 1.71 -8.86
CA LYS A 82 14.51 0.47 -9.33
C LYS A 82 13.13 0.75 -9.95
N ILE A 83 13.07 1.68 -10.89
CA ILE A 83 11.84 2.10 -11.55
C ILE A 83 11.19 0.95 -12.35
N ASN A 84 9.85 1.00 -12.51
CA ASN A 84 9.09 0.00 -13.27
C ASN A 84 9.26 -1.45 -12.76
N ILE A 85 9.22 -1.66 -11.45
CA ILE A 85 9.29 -3.00 -10.84
C ILE A 85 7.89 -3.50 -10.44
N SER A 86 7.65 -4.79 -10.65
CA SER A 86 6.45 -5.49 -10.18
C SER A 86 6.83 -6.64 -9.26
N LEU A 87 6.20 -6.72 -8.10
CA LEU A 87 6.22 -7.88 -7.21
C LEU A 87 4.88 -8.62 -7.33
N ILE A 88 4.92 -9.85 -7.79
CA ILE A 88 3.73 -10.70 -7.94
C ILE A 88 3.86 -11.87 -6.96
N GLY A 89 2.93 -11.97 -6.01
CA GLY A 89 2.92 -13.05 -5.02
C GLY A 89 2.12 -14.25 -5.46
N GLU A 90 2.60 -15.45 -5.13
CA GLU A 90 1.72 -16.60 -5.00
C GLU A 90 0.86 -16.43 -3.73
N ASP A 91 -0.27 -17.13 -3.67
CA ASP A 91 -1.11 -17.13 -2.47
C ASP A 91 -0.30 -17.59 -1.25
N GLY A 92 -0.24 -16.76 -0.21
CA GLY A 92 0.58 -16.97 0.98
C GLY A 92 2.02 -16.46 0.86
N ALA A 93 2.34 -15.58 -0.09
CA ALA A 93 3.59 -14.82 -0.11
C ALA A 93 3.52 -13.67 0.93
N VAL A 94 4.31 -13.74 1.99
CA VAL A 94 4.31 -12.79 3.11
C VAL A 94 5.69 -12.15 3.24
N LEU A 95 5.74 -10.82 3.18
CA LEU A 95 6.91 -9.99 3.45
C LEU A 95 6.74 -9.38 4.85
N THR A 96 7.60 -9.74 5.80
CA THR A 96 7.43 -9.36 7.21
C THR A 96 8.73 -8.96 7.87
N ASN A 97 8.64 -8.07 8.85
CA ASN A 97 9.69 -7.77 9.84
C ASN A 97 9.02 -7.36 11.17
N ASP A 98 9.81 -7.25 12.24
CA ASP A 98 9.32 -6.97 13.58
C ASP A 98 9.91 -5.69 14.21
N ASP A 99 10.35 -4.75 13.39
CA ASP A 99 10.82 -3.46 13.87
C ASP A 99 9.65 -2.56 14.32
N PHE A 100 9.85 -1.80 15.40
CA PHE A 100 8.89 -0.83 15.92
C PHE A 100 9.60 0.45 16.40
N ALA A 101 8.86 1.53 16.56
CA ALA A 101 9.44 2.86 16.77
C ALA A 101 10.39 2.95 17.99
N ASN A 102 10.07 2.27 19.08
CA ASN A 102 10.88 2.28 20.30
C ASN A 102 11.98 1.19 20.34
N LYS A 103 12.04 0.32 19.32
CA LYS A 103 13.15 -0.65 19.18
C LYS A 103 14.46 0.12 18.96
N LYS A 104 15.51 -0.32 19.62
CA LYS A 104 16.84 0.30 19.48
C LYS A 104 17.55 -0.24 18.24
N ASN A 105 18.16 0.66 17.48
CA ASN A 105 19.11 0.30 16.44
C ASN A 105 20.48 -0.10 17.05
N VAL A 106 21.43 -0.48 16.20
CA VAL A 106 22.77 -0.91 16.61
C VAL A 106 23.58 0.17 17.35
N PHE A 107 23.17 1.43 17.25
CA PHE A 107 23.78 2.57 17.93
C PHE A 107 23.04 2.95 19.23
N GLY A 108 22.03 2.19 19.66
CA GLY A 108 21.22 2.45 20.85
C GLY A 108 20.16 3.54 20.70
N GLU A 109 19.89 4.02 19.50
CA GLU A 109 18.89 5.03 19.19
C GLU A 109 17.53 4.36 18.86
N ASN A 110 16.42 5.03 19.17
CA ASN A 110 15.08 4.57 18.74
C ASN A 110 15.00 4.62 17.23
N MET A 111 14.39 3.59 16.62
CA MET A 111 14.17 3.53 15.15
C MET A 111 13.21 4.61 14.68
N GLY A 112 12.28 5.04 15.53
CA GLY A 112 11.18 5.92 15.15
C GLY A 112 10.18 5.25 14.22
N THR A 113 9.05 5.91 13.99
CA THR A 113 7.99 5.37 13.09
C THR A 113 8.54 5.09 11.70
N SER A 114 9.24 6.03 11.09
CA SER A 114 9.78 5.86 9.74
C SER A 114 10.86 4.77 9.64
N GLY A 115 11.62 4.52 10.71
CA GLY A 115 12.64 3.46 10.75
C GLY A 115 12.08 2.06 11.00
N SER A 116 10.80 1.94 11.38
CA SER A 116 10.18 0.68 11.80
C SER A 116 9.62 -0.16 10.64
N SER A 117 9.60 0.37 9.41
CA SER A 117 8.90 -0.32 8.31
C SER A 117 9.54 -1.66 7.93
N SER A 118 8.70 -2.64 7.65
CA SER A 118 9.12 -3.92 7.07
C SER A 118 9.49 -3.77 5.60
N CYS A 119 8.73 -2.97 4.85
CA CYS A 119 8.97 -2.74 3.43
C CYS A 119 8.97 -1.24 3.10
N TYR A 120 10.01 -0.78 2.40
CA TYR A 120 10.13 0.60 1.91
C TYR A 120 10.06 0.62 0.39
N ILE A 121 9.14 1.40 -0.16
CA ILE A 121 8.91 1.51 -1.60
C ILE A 121 9.14 2.97 -2.02
N TYR A 122 10.30 3.23 -2.60
CA TYR A 122 10.70 4.52 -3.13
C TYR A 122 10.60 4.59 -4.66
N ALA A 123 10.66 3.43 -5.33
CA ALA A 123 10.71 3.29 -6.77
C ALA A 123 9.42 3.76 -7.45
N PRO A 124 9.45 4.75 -8.36
CA PRO A 124 8.27 5.16 -9.11
C PRO A 124 7.79 4.05 -10.06
N ASP A 125 6.51 4.10 -10.42
CA ASP A 125 5.84 3.10 -11.26
C ASP A 125 5.88 1.68 -10.66
N PHE A 126 5.86 1.58 -9.33
CA PHE A 126 5.81 0.32 -8.61
C PHE A 126 4.45 -0.38 -8.75
N TYR A 127 4.48 -1.69 -8.89
CA TYR A 127 3.28 -2.52 -8.85
C TYR A 127 3.45 -3.71 -7.90
N ALA A 128 2.43 -4.01 -7.12
CA ALA A 128 2.36 -5.25 -6.36
C ALA A 128 0.99 -5.92 -6.53
N GLU A 129 0.98 -7.24 -6.63
CA GLU A 129 -0.24 -8.05 -6.68
C GLU A 129 -0.08 -9.29 -5.83
N ASN A 130 -1.13 -9.64 -5.04
CA ASN A 130 -1.21 -10.82 -4.19
C ASN A 130 -0.07 -10.92 -3.13
N ILE A 131 0.48 -9.81 -2.69
CA ILE A 131 1.52 -9.77 -1.65
C ILE A 131 0.89 -9.40 -0.30
N THR A 132 1.30 -10.10 0.76
CA THR A 132 1.06 -9.67 2.13
C THR A 132 2.28 -8.89 2.65
N PHE A 133 2.07 -7.63 2.99
CA PHE A 133 3.02 -6.78 3.72
C PHE A 133 2.63 -6.77 5.20
N GLU A 134 3.51 -7.24 6.05
CA GLU A 134 3.22 -7.38 7.48
C GLU A 134 4.29 -6.70 8.33
N ASN A 135 3.86 -6.12 9.46
CA ASN A 135 4.74 -5.87 10.58
C ASN A 135 4.31 -6.76 11.76
N SER A 136 5.15 -7.71 12.11
CA SER A 136 4.87 -8.73 13.12
C SER A 136 5.31 -8.35 14.54
N ALA A 137 5.65 -7.08 14.81
CA ALA A 137 6.03 -6.62 16.15
C ALA A 137 4.89 -6.71 17.18
N GLY A 138 3.63 -6.76 16.73
CA GLY A 138 2.47 -6.79 17.62
C GLY A 138 2.04 -5.39 18.10
N PRO A 139 1.22 -5.31 19.16
CA PRO A 139 0.65 -4.05 19.65
C PRO A 139 1.61 -3.26 20.55
N VAL A 140 2.80 -2.95 20.06
CA VAL A 140 3.93 -2.32 20.79
C VAL A 140 4.08 -0.81 20.53
N GLY A 141 3.11 -0.19 19.90
CA GLY A 141 3.14 1.20 19.41
C GLY A 141 3.31 1.23 17.89
N GLN A 142 3.91 2.31 17.37
CA GLN A 142 4.07 2.52 15.94
C GLN A 142 4.98 1.44 15.33
N ALA A 143 4.46 0.71 14.35
CA ALA A 143 5.17 -0.38 13.68
C ALA A 143 4.63 -0.52 12.24
N VAL A 144 5.38 0.03 11.29
CA VAL A 144 4.94 0.16 9.90
C VAL A 144 5.14 -1.15 9.13
N ALA A 145 4.10 -1.66 8.48
CA ALA A 145 4.23 -2.81 7.58
C ALA A 145 4.78 -2.37 6.21
N CYS A 146 4.25 -1.27 5.68
CA CYS A 146 4.68 -0.76 4.38
C CYS A 146 4.77 0.77 4.37
N PHE A 147 5.96 1.29 4.04
CA PHE A 147 6.24 2.70 3.81
C PHE A 147 6.30 2.94 2.30
N VAL A 148 5.40 3.76 1.77
CA VAL A 148 5.30 4.02 0.34
C VAL A 148 5.51 5.50 0.06
N SER A 149 6.61 5.88 -0.58
CA SER A 149 6.85 7.23 -1.07
C SER A 149 6.95 7.31 -2.60
N ALA A 150 6.85 6.18 -3.25
CA ALA A 150 6.83 6.06 -4.70
C ALA A 150 5.69 6.86 -5.33
N ASP A 151 5.95 7.59 -6.42
CA ASP A 151 4.88 8.10 -7.26
C ASP A 151 4.39 7.03 -8.22
N ARG A 152 3.09 7.01 -8.49
CA ARG A 152 2.40 6.03 -9.33
C ARG A 152 2.56 4.59 -8.83
N ALA A 153 2.43 4.40 -7.49
CA ALA A 153 2.42 3.08 -6.88
C ALA A 153 1.03 2.44 -6.96
N PHE A 154 0.95 1.21 -7.44
CA PHE A 154 -0.30 0.47 -7.55
C PHE A 154 -0.22 -0.87 -6.82
N PHE A 155 -1.16 -1.10 -5.90
CA PHE A 155 -1.32 -2.34 -5.15
C PHE A 155 -2.66 -2.98 -5.48
N LYS A 156 -2.64 -4.22 -5.91
CA LYS A 156 -3.84 -4.99 -6.25
C LYS A 156 -3.92 -6.28 -5.47
N ASN A 157 -5.08 -6.53 -4.84
CA ASN A 157 -5.30 -7.73 -4.03
C ASN A 157 -4.17 -8.00 -3.00
N CYS A 158 -3.58 -6.92 -2.46
CA CYS A 158 -2.54 -7.01 -1.44
C CYS A 158 -3.14 -6.95 -0.03
N ARG A 159 -2.39 -7.44 0.94
CA ARG A 159 -2.76 -7.35 2.35
C ARG A 159 -1.72 -6.52 3.10
N PHE A 160 -2.20 -5.63 3.99
CA PHE A 160 -1.35 -4.83 4.88
C PHE A 160 -1.74 -5.16 6.31
N LEU A 161 -0.88 -5.89 7.01
CA LEU A 161 -1.15 -6.43 8.33
C LEU A 161 -0.27 -5.76 9.38
N GLY A 162 -0.91 -5.25 10.44
CA GLY A 162 -0.20 -4.60 11.54
C GLY A 162 -1.13 -4.19 12.67
N TYR A 163 -0.68 -3.20 13.41
CA TYR A 163 -1.42 -2.61 14.53
C TYR A 163 -1.44 -1.07 14.39
N GLN A 164 -0.74 -0.33 15.23
CA GLN A 164 -0.63 1.13 15.07
C GLN A 164 0.30 1.46 13.91
N ASP A 165 -0.13 2.38 13.03
CA ASP A 165 0.68 2.91 11.91
C ASP A 165 1.03 1.86 10.84
N THR A 166 0.10 0.97 10.46
CA THR A 166 0.35 -0.15 9.53
C THR A 166 0.82 0.29 8.14
N LEU A 167 0.10 1.22 7.49
CA LEU A 167 0.37 1.69 6.13
C LEU A 167 0.74 3.17 6.13
N TYR A 168 2.00 3.47 5.83
CA TYR A 168 2.53 4.83 5.75
C TYR A 168 2.58 5.30 4.30
N THR A 169 1.60 6.10 3.91
CA THR A 169 1.51 6.70 2.57
C THR A 169 2.28 8.04 2.57
N TYR A 170 3.58 7.97 2.30
CA TYR A 170 4.50 9.09 2.43
C TYR A 170 4.64 9.88 1.12
N GLY A 171 4.96 11.17 1.22
CA GLY A 171 5.48 11.97 0.12
C GLY A 171 4.48 12.90 -0.57
N LYS A 172 4.93 14.15 -0.74
CA LYS A 172 4.14 15.27 -1.33
C LYS A 172 3.79 15.06 -2.79
N GLN A 173 4.62 14.34 -3.54
CA GLN A 173 4.43 14.08 -4.95
C GLN A 173 3.94 12.65 -5.22
N SER A 174 3.77 11.86 -4.18
CA SER A 174 3.35 10.46 -4.29
C SER A 174 1.85 10.34 -4.56
N ARG A 175 1.51 9.61 -5.60
CA ARG A 175 0.16 9.16 -5.93
C ARG A 175 0.11 7.64 -5.82
N GLN A 176 -0.86 7.13 -5.07
CA GLN A 176 -0.94 5.73 -4.72
C GLN A 176 -2.35 5.20 -4.97
N TYR A 177 -2.46 4.01 -5.56
CA TYR A 177 -3.72 3.35 -5.84
C TYR A 177 -3.75 1.96 -5.23
N TYR A 178 -4.75 1.70 -4.42
CA TYR A 178 -4.99 0.42 -3.75
C TYR A 178 -6.33 -0.14 -4.23
N GLU A 179 -6.30 -1.29 -4.88
CA GLU A 179 -7.47 -1.95 -5.44
C GLU A 179 -7.65 -3.33 -4.83
N ASP A 180 -8.86 -3.61 -4.34
CA ASP A 180 -9.23 -4.90 -3.75
C ASP A 180 -8.27 -5.36 -2.62
N CYS A 181 -7.67 -4.41 -1.89
CA CYS A 181 -6.72 -4.68 -0.83
C CYS A 181 -7.41 -4.90 0.52
N TYR A 182 -6.78 -5.70 1.37
CA TYR A 182 -7.13 -5.85 2.79
C TYR A 182 -6.14 -5.07 3.65
N ILE A 183 -6.63 -4.18 4.51
CA ILE A 183 -5.79 -3.33 5.37
C ILE A 183 -6.32 -3.40 6.79
N GLU A 184 -5.49 -3.82 7.74
CA GLU A 184 -5.88 -3.91 9.14
C GLU A 184 -4.94 -3.13 10.07
N GLY A 185 -5.48 -2.72 11.20
CA GLY A 185 -4.71 -2.07 12.25
C GLY A 185 -5.53 -1.60 13.43
N THR A 186 -4.96 -0.71 14.24
CA THR A 186 -5.59 -0.21 15.46
C THR A 186 -5.74 1.30 15.47
N VAL A 187 -4.65 2.04 15.57
CA VAL A 187 -4.63 3.51 15.65
C VAL A 187 -3.87 4.05 14.46
N ASP A 188 -4.48 5.00 13.72
CA ASP A 188 -3.84 5.70 12.60
C ASP A 188 -3.24 4.75 11.56
N PHE A 189 -3.88 3.59 11.34
CA PHE A 189 -3.24 2.53 10.59
C PHE A 189 -3.16 2.76 9.08
N ILE A 190 -3.74 3.86 8.58
CA ILE A 190 -3.47 4.43 7.26
C ILE A 190 -3.13 5.91 7.49
N PHE A 191 -1.87 6.29 7.31
CA PHE A 191 -1.42 7.64 7.66
C PHE A 191 -0.38 8.17 6.68
N GLY A 192 -0.18 9.50 6.67
CA GLY A 192 0.77 10.17 5.79
C GLY A 192 0.14 11.30 4.97
N TRP A 193 0.81 11.71 3.89
CA TRP A 193 0.42 12.90 3.12
C TRP A 193 0.47 12.76 1.59
N SER A 194 0.47 11.55 1.07
CA SER A 194 0.30 11.31 -0.36
C SER A 194 -1.14 11.56 -0.81
N VAL A 195 -1.36 11.65 -2.11
CA VAL A 195 -2.68 11.41 -2.70
C VAL A 195 -2.86 9.90 -2.81
N ALA A 196 -3.77 9.33 -2.03
CA ALA A 196 -4.01 7.89 -2.03
C ALA A 196 -5.49 7.56 -2.28
N VAL A 197 -5.73 6.68 -3.23
CA VAL A 197 -7.06 6.16 -3.56
C VAL A 197 -7.15 4.70 -3.14
N PHE A 198 -8.17 4.39 -2.35
CA PHE A 198 -8.53 3.05 -1.90
C PHE A 198 -9.84 2.65 -2.58
N ASN A 199 -9.80 1.69 -3.48
CA ASN A 199 -10.94 1.26 -4.28
C ASN A 199 -11.32 -0.17 -3.95
N ARG A 200 -12.55 -0.39 -3.50
CA ARG A 200 -13.07 -1.70 -3.07
C ARG A 200 -12.20 -2.43 -2.04
N CYS A 201 -11.55 -1.66 -1.16
CA CYS A 201 -10.71 -2.23 -0.12
C CYS A 201 -11.53 -2.67 1.08
N HIS A 202 -11.04 -3.71 1.76
CA HIS A 202 -11.54 -4.15 3.05
C HIS A 202 -10.65 -3.54 4.15
N ILE A 203 -11.20 -2.64 4.95
CA ILE A 203 -10.51 -1.90 6.01
C ILE A 203 -10.98 -2.48 7.35
N HIS A 204 -10.05 -3.03 8.14
CA HIS A 204 -10.39 -3.77 9.34
C HIS A 204 -9.74 -3.19 10.60
N SER A 205 -10.55 -2.80 11.58
CA SER A 205 -10.06 -2.26 12.85
C SER A 205 -9.99 -3.35 13.92
N LYS A 206 -8.81 -3.56 14.50
CA LYS A 206 -8.52 -4.59 15.52
C LYS A 206 -8.68 -4.07 16.95
N ARG A 207 -8.88 -2.76 17.16
CA ARG A 207 -9.15 -2.10 18.44
C ARG A 207 -9.91 -0.80 18.21
N ASP A 208 -10.49 -0.28 19.28
CA ASP A 208 -10.98 1.10 19.32
C ASP A 208 -9.86 2.07 18.92
N GLY A 209 -10.17 3.01 18.03
CA GLY A 209 -9.16 3.93 17.54
C GLY A 209 -9.55 4.72 16.30
N TYR A 210 -8.63 4.84 15.36
CA TYR A 210 -8.77 5.70 14.20
C TYR A 210 -8.30 4.97 12.95
N VAL A 211 -9.14 4.97 11.90
CA VAL A 211 -8.76 4.35 10.62
C VAL A 211 -7.62 5.13 9.97
N THR A 212 -7.78 6.46 9.86
CA THR A 212 -6.80 7.27 9.13
C THR A 212 -6.27 8.45 9.93
N ALA A 213 -5.03 8.84 9.67
CA ALA A 213 -4.39 10.06 10.15
C ALA A 213 -3.68 10.78 8.99
N PRO A 214 -4.43 11.45 8.10
CA PRO A 214 -3.82 12.20 7.01
C PRO A 214 -3.11 13.46 7.51
N SER A 215 -2.05 13.84 6.78
CA SER A 215 -1.31 15.08 6.97
C SER A 215 -1.14 15.83 5.64
N THR A 216 -2.18 15.85 4.85
CA THR A 216 -2.22 16.53 3.55
C THR A 216 -1.65 17.95 3.65
N ASP A 217 -0.79 18.34 2.71
CA ASP A 217 -0.22 19.68 2.69
C ASP A 217 -1.25 20.74 2.29
N GLN A 218 -1.05 21.96 2.79
CA GLN A 218 -1.86 23.11 2.38
C GLN A 218 -1.83 23.30 0.86
N GLY A 219 -3.01 23.55 0.27
CA GLY A 219 -3.17 23.78 -1.16
C GLY A 219 -3.24 22.54 -2.03
N LYS A 220 -3.08 21.33 -1.46
CA LYS A 220 -3.35 20.11 -2.20
C LYS A 220 -4.84 19.93 -2.43
N LYS A 221 -5.20 19.54 -3.67
CA LYS A 221 -6.59 19.35 -4.05
C LYS A 221 -7.18 18.08 -3.44
N PHE A 222 -6.38 17.01 -3.31
CA PHE A 222 -6.80 15.72 -2.81
C PHE A 222 -5.81 15.19 -1.75
N GLY A 223 -6.35 14.43 -0.80
CA GLY A 223 -5.63 13.59 0.13
C GLY A 223 -6.05 12.13 -0.04
N TYR A 224 -6.68 11.54 0.99
CA TYR A 224 -7.21 10.17 0.93
C TYR A 224 -8.62 10.13 0.36
N VAL A 225 -8.88 9.21 -0.58
CA VAL A 225 -10.21 8.98 -1.12
C VAL A 225 -10.51 7.48 -1.13
N PHE A 226 -11.57 7.09 -0.44
CA PHE A 226 -12.04 5.71 -0.33
C PHE A 226 -13.30 5.53 -1.18
N TYR A 227 -13.29 4.57 -2.10
CA TYR A 227 -14.43 4.24 -2.95
C TYR A 227 -14.89 2.81 -2.68
N ASP A 228 -16.18 2.66 -2.42
CA ASP A 228 -16.83 1.35 -2.31
C ASP A 228 -16.11 0.39 -1.32
N CYS A 229 -15.45 0.95 -0.30
CA CYS A 229 -14.72 0.19 0.70
C CYS A 229 -15.67 -0.35 1.77
N GLN A 230 -15.31 -1.50 2.35
CA GLN A 230 -15.99 -2.09 3.49
C GLN A 230 -15.17 -1.87 4.76
N LEU A 231 -15.79 -1.30 5.81
CA LEU A 231 -15.16 -1.10 7.12
C LEU A 231 -15.74 -2.09 8.14
N THR A 232 -14.86 -2.94 8.68
CA THR A 232 -15.21 -4.00 9.64
C THR A 232 -14.32 -3.95 10.88
N VAL A 233 -14.63 -4.77 11.87
CA VAL A 233 -13.90 -4.82 13.15
C VAL A 233 -13.86 -6.23 13.72
N ASP A 234 -12.93 -6.44 14.66
CA ASP A 234 -12.98 -7.54 15.60
C ASP A 234 -14.22 -7.42 16.52
N PRO A 235 -14.78 -8.54 17.02
CA PRO A 235 -16.08 -8.56 17.73
C PRO A 235 -16.19 -7.62 18.92
N GLU A 236 -15.10 -7.36 19.65
CA GLU A 236 -15.05 -6.52 20.85
C GLU A 236 -14.86 -5.04 20.55
N VAL A 237 -14.60 -4.65 19.33
CA VAL A 237 -14.32 -3.26 18.91
C VAL A 237 -15.64 -2.51 18.69
N ALA A 238 -15.76 -1.32 19.32
CA ALA A 238 -17.00 -0.58 19.29
C ALA A 238 -16.87 0.92 18.97
N LYS A 239 -15.66 1.49 19.06
CA LYS A 239 -15.46 2.95 18.99
C LYS A 239 -14.32 3.30 18.03
N VAL A 240 -14.67 3.49 16.77
CA VAL A 240 -13.70 3.84 15.73
C VAL A 240 -14.11 5.14 15.03
N TYR A 241 -13.15 6.03 14.83
CA TYR A 241 -13.30 7.20 13.99
C TYR A 241 -12.77 6.91 12.56
N LEU A 242 -13.38 7.48 11.55
CA LEU A 242 -12.93 7.42 10.16
C LEU A 242 -11.57 8.09 9.98
N SER A 243 -11.38 9.25 10.67
CA SER A 243 -10.13 10.00 10.58
C SER A 243 -9.92 10.93 11.76
N ARG A 244 -8.63 11.26 12.00
CA ARG A 244 -8.20 12.40 12.79
C ARG A 244 -7.04 13.15 12.11
N PRO A 245 -6.88 14.49 12.28
CA PRO A 245 -5.91 15.26 11.52
C PRO A 245 -4.51 15.18 12.14
N TRP A 246 -3.58 14.48 11.48
CA TRP A 246 -2.17 14.55 11.90
C TRP A 246 -1.61 15.97 11.69
N ARG A 247 -2.03 16.64 10.59
CA ARG A 247 -1.67 18.04 10.27
C ARG A 247 -2.94 18.86 9.95
N PRO A 248 -2.87 20.23 10.01
CA PRO A 248 -4.05 21.09 9.91
C PRO A 248 -4.88 20.96 8.62
N TYR A 249 -4.28 20.61 7.49
CA TYR A 249 -4.97 20.53 6.19
C TYR A 249 -5.33 19.10 5.79
N ALA A 250 -5.43 18.20 6.76
CA ALA A 250 -5.75 16.80 6.55
C ALA A 250 -7.04 16.62 5.71
N GLN A 251 -6.98 15.70 4.73
CA GLN A 251 -8.12 15.40 3.87
C GLN A 251 -8.39 13.89 3.83
N ALA A 252 -9.65 13.51 4.02
CA ALA A 252 -10.14 12.15 3.84
C ALA A 252 -11.61 12.17 3.36
N VAL A 253 -11.90 11.44 2.30
CA VAL A 253 -13.24 11.37 1.70
C VAL A 253 -13.64 9.91 1.53
N PHE A 254 -14.83 9.55 2.05
CA PHE A 254 -15.39 8.21 1.95
C PHE A 254 -16.62 8.25 1.02
N ILE A 255 -16.55 7.51 -0.08
CA ILE A 255 -17.54 7.52 -1.16
C ILE A 255 -18.16 6.13 -1.28
N ARG A 256 -19.46 6.02 -1.06
CA ARG A 256 -20.26 4.79 -1.12
C ARG A 256 -19.69 3.63 -0.28
N CYS A 257 -19.04 3.96 0.83
CA CYS A 257 -18.46 2.95 1.71
C CYS A 257 -19.52 2.27 2.57
N GLU A 258 -19.30 0.98 2.87
CA GLU A 258 -20.07 0.22 3.85
C GLU A 258 -19.45 0.42 5.23
N LEU A 259 -20.13 1.12 6.12
CA LEU A 259 -19.63 1.48 7.45
C LEU A 259 -20.31 0.61 8.52
N GLY A 260 -19.54 -0.23 9.20
CA GLY A 260 -20.03 -1.06 10.28
C GLY A 260 -20.44 -0.25 11.52
N LYS A 261 -21.22 -0.83 12.39
CA LYS A 261 -21.78 -0.19 13.62
C LYS A 261 -20.74 0.41 14.58
N HIS A 262 -19.49 0.00 14.45
CA HIS A 262 -18.37 0.49 15.26
C HIS A 262 -17.94 1.92 14.92
N ILE A 263 -18.34 2.45 13.75
CA ILE A 263 -18.04 3.84 13.40
C ILE A 263 -18.90 4.75 14.26
N LEU A 264 -18.25 5.55 15.10
CA LEU A 264 -18.89 6.47 16.01
C LEU A 264 -19.82 7.46 15.25
N PRO A 265 -20.92 7.90 15.86
CA PRO A 265 -21.86 8.82 15.21
C PRO A 265 -21.18 10.09 14.68
N GLU A 266 -20.22 10.66 15.41
CA GLU A 266 -19.43 11.83 15.02
C GLU A 266 -18.58 11.54 13.76
N GLY A 267 -18.15 10.31 13.57
CA GLY A 267 -17.34 9.82 12.45
C GLY A 267 -15.92 10.37 12.39
N TRP A 268 -15.71 11.60 12.81
CA TRP A 268 -14.47 12.37 12.68
C TRP A 268 -14.01 12.92 14.01
N ASN A 269 -12.71 12.93 14.25
CA ASN A 269 -12.09 13.45 15.46
C ASN A 269 -11.14 14.60 15.10
N ASN A 270 -11.06 15.63 15.94
CA ASN A 270 -10.19 16.78 15.71
C ASN A 270 -8.79 16.65 16.35
N TRP A 271 -8.51 15.54 17.02
CA TRP A 271 -7.25 15.29 17.74
C TRP A 271 -6.93 16.35 18.80
N GLY A 272 -7.94 16.95 19.42
CA GLY A 272 -7.77 18.09 20.33
C GLY A 272 -7.26 19.38 19.65
N LYS A 273 -7.20 19.41 18.32
CA LYS A 273 -6.68 20.53 17.51
C LYS A 273 -7.85 21.35 16.95
N LYS A 274 -8.49 22.15 17.79
CA LYS A 274 -9.69 22.92 17.41
C LYS A 274 -9.47 23.81 16.17
N GLU A 275 -8.28 24.35 15.98
CA GLU A 275 -7.97 25.17 14.80
C GLU A 275 -7.95 24.33 13.49
N ALA A 276 -7.62 23.04 13.58
CA ALA A 276 -7.66 22.16 12.41
C ALA A 276 -9.08 21.97 11.85
N GLU A 277 -10.13 22.14 12.68
CA GLU A 277 -11.52 22.07 12.22
C GLU A 277 -11.86 23.09 11.12
N LYS A 278 -11.11 24.18 11.04
CA LYS A 278 -11.28 25.25 10.03
C LYS A 278 -10.61 24.91 8.70
N THR A 279 -9.71 23.93 8.67
CA THR A 279 -8.81 23.70 7.53
C THR A 279 -8.83 22.27 7.00
N VAL A 280 -9.30 21.30 7.80
CA VAL A 280 -9.47 19.92 7.34
C VAL A 280 -10.57 19.82 6.29
N PHE A 281 -10.43 18.87 5.39
CA PHE A 281 -11.50 18.49 4.48
C PHE A 281 -11.87 17.02 4.68
N TYR A 282 -12.84 16.79 5.54
CA TYR A 282 -13.42 15.49 5.83
C TYR A 282 -14.81 15.40 5.21
N ALA A 283 -15.04 14.40 4.37
CA ALA A 283 -16.31 14.30 3.65
C ALA A 283 -16.77 12.87 3.46
N GLU A 284 -18.08 12.72 3.30
CA GLU A 284 -18.71 11.47 2.88
C GLU A 284 -19.65 11.71 1.69
N TYR A 285 -19.86 10.66 0.89
CA TYR A 285 -20.88 10.62 -0.14
C TYR A 285 -21.59 9.27 -0.14
N THR A 286 -22.88 9.27 0.19
CA THR A 286 -23.79 8.09 0.13
C THR A 286 -23.22 6.81 0.74
N SER A 287 -22.42 6.92 1.81
CA SER A 287 -22.02 5.77 2.61
C SER A 287 -23.25 5.12 3.25
N ARG A 288 -23.17 3.81 3.50
CA ARG A 288 -24.28 2.99 3.99
C ARG A 288 -23.81 2.09 5.15
N GLY A 289 -24.72 1.32 5.73
CA GLY A 289 -24.48 0.47 6.90
C GLY A 289 -24.83 1.16 8.22
N GLU A 290 -24.76 0.42 9.33
CA GLU A 290 -25.20 0.88 10.64
C GLU A 290 -24.37 2.08 11.18
N GLY A 291 -23.10 2.17 10.77
CA GLY A 291 -22.22 3.29 11.12
C GLY A 291 -22.39 4.53 10.24
N ALA A 292 -23.21 4.48 9.19
CA ALA A 292 -23.46 5.62 8.31
C ALA A 292 -24.53 6.53 8.91
N ASN A 293 -24.10 7.55 9.66
CA ASN A 293 -25.01 8.51 10.30
C ASN A 293 -24.68 9.97 9.92
N PRO A 294 -25.08 10.41 8.69
CA PRO A 294 -24.72 11.74 8.19
C PRO A 294 -25.24 12.90 9.03
N LYS A 295 -26.33 12.70 9.81
CA LYS A 295 -26.93 13.75 10.66
C LYS A 295 -26.17 13.97 11.96
N ALA A 296 -25.43 12.96 12.45
CA ALA A 296 -24.69 13.03 13.71
C ALA A 296 -23.19 13.27 13.51
N ARG A 297 -22.73 13.43 12.27
CA ARG A 297 -21.32 13.69 11.97
C ARG A 297 -20.83 14.99 12.57
N ALA A 298 -19.54 15.03 12.92
CA ALA A 298 -18.89 16.23 13.44
C ALA A 298 -19.14 17.44 12.54
N ALA A 299 -19.43 18.59 13.13
CA ALA A 299 -19.88 19.79 12.43
C ALA A 299 -18.86 20.34 11.40
N PHE A 300 -17.59 19.99 11.56
CA PHE A 300 -16.50 20.38 10.63
C PHE A 300 -16.33 19.41 9.45
N SER A 301 -17.21 18.41 9.33
CA SER A 301 -17.22 17.50 8.19
C SER A 301 -18.32 17.84 7.18
N HIS A 302 -18.25 17.25 6.00
CA HIS A 302 -19.11 17.57 4.87
C HIS A 302 -19.83 16.34 4.33
N GLN A 303 -21.05 16.56 3.81
CA GLN A 303 -21.72 15.61 2.94
C GLN A 303 -21.65 16.14 1.51
N LEU A 304 -20.99 15.42 0.61
CA LEU A 304 -20.86 15.83 -0.78
C LEU A 304 -22.21 15.72 -1.48
N LYS A 305 -22.52 16.69 -2.34
CA LYS A 305 -23.78 16.71 -3.12
C LYS A 305 -23.68 15.91 -4.42
N ASN A 306 -22.50 15.75 -4.96
CA ASN A 306 -22.20 14.98 -6.17
C ASN A 306 -20.72 14.59 -6.18
N LEU A 307 -20.30 13.80 -7.17
CA LEU A 307 -18.93 13.30 -7.31
C LEU A 307 -18.14 14.01 -8.43
N LYS A 308 -18.63 15.12 -8.95
CA LYS A 308 -17.91 15.86 -10.00
C LYS A 308 -16.52 16.24 -9.52
N GLY A 309 -15.49 15.76 -10.23
CA GLY A 309 -14.08 15.97 -9.90
C GLY A 309 -13.51 14.96 -8.90
N TYR A 310 -14.31 13.97 -8.49
CA TYR A 310 -13.89 12.83 -7.67
C TYR A 310 -13.89 11.52 -8.48
N GLU A 311 -13.80 11.56 -9.79
CA GLU A 311 -13.50 10.37 -10.60
C GLU A 311 -12.06 9.91 -10.27
N ILE A 312 -11.85 8.59 -10.13
CA ILE A 312 -10.53 8.03 -9.72
C ILE A 312 -9.41 8.56 -10.63
N GLU A 313 -9.67 8.57 -11.94
CA GLU A 313 -8.75 9.12 -12.93
C GLU A 313 -8.48 10.62 -12.74
N THR A 314 -9.42 11.39 -12.25
CA THR A 314 -9.24 12.81 -11.94
C THR A 314 -8.41 13.02 -10.68
N VAL A 315 -8.66 12.20 -9.65
CA VAL A 315 -7.93 12.27 -8.37
C VAL A 315 -6.45 11.94 -8.56
N LEU A 316 -6.15 10.96 -9.40
CA LEU A 316 -4.79 10.44 -9.61
C LEU A 316 -4.06 11.02 -10.83
N ALA A 317 -4.75 11.77 -11.70
CA ALA A 317 -4.19 12.24 -12.97
C ALA A 317 -2.82 12.95 -12.83
N GLY A 318 -2.67 13.83 -11.82
CA GLY A 318 -1.52 14.71 -11.78
C GLY A 318 -1.38 15.53 -13.08
N GLU A 319 -0.15 15.91 -13.43
CA GLU A 319 0.15 16.60 -14.69
C GLU A 319 0.39 15.64 -15.86
N ASP A 320 0.74 14.37 -15.55
CA ASP A 320 1.08 13.32 -16.52
C ASP A 320 -0.11 12.45 -16.94
N GLY A 321 -1.29 12.69 -16.36
CA GLY A 321 -2.51 11.96 -16.69
C GLY A 321 -2.52 10.49 -16.24
N TRP A 322 -1.78 10.15 -15.15
CA TRP A 322 -1.72 8.78 -14.67
C TRP A 322 -3.10 8.20 -14.35
N ASN A 323 -3.42 7.06 -14.97
CA ASN A 323 -4.69 6.37 -14.82
C ASN A 323 -4.47 4.87 -14.60
N PRO A 324 -4.34 4.41 -13.33
CA PRO A 324 -4.10 3.01 -13.01
C PRO A 324 -5.28 2.10 -13.43
N VAL A 325 -6.49 2.60 -13.49
CA VAL A 325 -7.68 1.81 -13.87
C VAL A 325 -7.60 1.35 -15.33
N LYS A 326 -7.15 2.23 -16.23
CA LYS A 326 -6.94 1.88 -17.66
C LYS A 326 -5.68 1.05 -17.88
N ASN A 327 -4.65 1.29 -17.08
CA ASN A 327 -3.32 0.72 -17.29
C ASN A 327 -3.08 -0.58 -16.49
N GLY A 328 -3.98 -0.94 -15.57
CA GLY A 328 -3.81 -2.10 -14.68
C GLY A 328 -3.53 -3.41 -15.39
N ASN A 329 -4.15 -3.65 -16.54
CA ASN A 329 -3.89 -4.86 -17.34
C ASN A 329 -2.51 -4.88 -18.02
N ARG A 330 -1.84 -3.72 -18.19
CA ARG A 330 -0.48 -3.64 -18.78
C ARG A 330 0.63 -3.81 -17.76
N MET A 331 0.31 -3.75 -16.46
CA MET A 331 1.31 -3.86 -15.40
C MET A 331 1.73 -5.32 -15.11
N VAL A 332 1.00 -6.27 -15.68
CA VAL A 332 1.27 -7.71 -15.61
C VAL A 332 1.42 -8.30 -17.02
N GLU A 333 1.73 -7.52 -18.04
CA GLU A 333 2.02 -8.10 -19.36
C GLU A 333 3.26 -9.00 -19.25
N VAL A 334 2.95 -10.25 -18.96
CA VAL A 334 3.83 -11.39 -19.17
C VAL A 334 4.22 -11.36 -20.65
N LYS A 335 5.49 -11.28 -20.94
CA LYS A 335 5.97 -11.42 -22.31
C LYS A 335 5.43 -12.73 -22.86
N ARG A 336 4.49 -12.64 -23.80
CA ARG A 336 4.05 -13.80 -24.60
C ARG A 336 5.11 -14.14 -25.64
#